data_a3d386ab95e10c5401dfc072ca8318d2
#
_entry.id   a3d386ab95e10c5401dfc072ca8318d2
#
_cell.length_a   1.000
_cell.length_b   1.000
_cell.length_c   1.000
_cell.angle_alpha   90.00
_cell.angle_beta   90.00
_cell.angle_gamma   90.00
#
_symmetry.space_group_name_H-M   'P 1'
#
loop_
_entity.id
_entity.type
_entity.pdbx_description
1 polymer ?
#
loop_
_entity_poly.entity_id
_entity_poly.type
_entity_poly.pdbx_seq_one_letter_code
_entity_poly.pdbx_strand_id
1 'polypeptide(L)'
;MIAEIQPSFSSHLSMSRKIEYQLSKVKEGNGKVLYTSTGDELAAMPAYMKLISQLNDRVKLPYAEFILSLYPGESLSDEQWLSLAGEYIERMGYGKSCYAVVLNTDKAHSHVHVLLTTIDEEGKSIPSGNNYSRSEKISRELEQKYGLLPLEREGGKRTTLGEAQYRNYYFDAALKKAMRSYNYKDKVSDRKSVV
;
A
#
# COMPACT_ATOMS: atom_id res chain seq x y z
N MET A 1 -3.08 8.01 4.97
CA MET A 1 -2.62 6.84 4.17
C MET A 1 -3.44 5.61 4.50
N ILE A 2 -3.78 4.77 3.53
CA ILE A 2 -4.39 3.45 3.74
C ILE A 2 -3.33 2.40 3.43
N ALA A 3 -3.19 1.42 4.33
CA ALA A 3 -2.40 0.22 4.09
C ALA A 3 -3.36 -0.97 4.04
N GLU A 4 -3.46 -1.60 2.88
CA GLU A 4 -4.27 -2.77 2.64
C GLU A 4 -3.39 -4.01 2.58
N ILE A 5 -3.71 -5.01 3.41
CA ILE A 5 -3.05 -6.31 3.40
C ILE A 5 -3.93 -7.26 2.61
N GLN A 6 -3.48 -7.65 1.44
CA GLN A 6 -4.15 -8.67 0.63
C GLN A 6 -3.96 -10.05 1.26
N PRO A 7 -4.94 -10.97 1.12
CA PRO A 7 -4.75 -12.34 1.57
C PRO A 7 -3.51 -12.99 0.95
N SER A 8 -2.69 -13.64 1.78
CA SER A 8 -1.54 -14.40 1.29
C SER A 8 -1.99 -15.58 0.42
N PHE A 9 -1.19 -15.98 -0.54
CA PHE A 9 -1.54 -17.02 -1.52
C PHE A 9 -0.38 -17.97 -1.83
N SER A 10 -0.72 -19.16 -2.35
CA SER A 10 0.24 -20.24 -2.64
C SER A 10 0.73 -20.24 -4.08
N SER A 11 -0.07 -19.71 -5.01
CA SER A 11 0.18 -19.85 -6.43
C SER A 11 1.29 -18.95 -6.93
N HIS A 12 2.40 -19.55 -7.36
CA HIS A 12 3.46 -18.84 -8.07
C HIS A 12 2.94 -18.18 -9.37
N LEU A 13 2.03 -18.84 -10.10
CA LEU A 13 1.41 -18.26 -11.29
C LEU A 13 0.61 -16.99 -10.95
N SER A 14 -0.05 -16.95 -9.80
CA SER A 14 -0.76 -15.74 -9.36
C SER A 14 0.21 -14.60 -9.04
N MET A 15 1.37 -14.90 -8.44
CA MET A 15 2.42 -13.89 -8.22
C MET A 15 2.97 -13.39 -9.56
N SER A 16 3.29 -14.29 -10.50
CA SER A 16 3.77 -13.91 -11.83
C SER A 16 2.78 -12.99 -12.55
N ARG A 17 1.49 -13.33 -12.54
CA ARG A 17 0.44 -12.49 -13.15
C ARG A 17 0.32 -11.10 -12.50
N LYS A 18 0.49 -11.03 -11.17
CA LYS A 18 0.51 -9.74 -10.48
C LYS A 18 1.70 -8.89 -10.92
N ILE A 19 2.87 -9.49 -11.06
CA ILE A 19 4.07 -8.81 -11.56
C ILE A 19 3.91 -8.39 -13.02
N GLU A 20 3.36 -9.26 -13.88
CA GLU A 20 3.04 -8.94 -15.27
C GLU A 20 2.07 -7.76 -15.38
N TYR A 21 1.06 -7.71 -14.52
CA TYR A 21 0.14 -6.58 -14.44
C TYR A 21 0.88 -5.28 -14.06
N GLN A 22 1.78 -5.31 -13.09
CA GLN A 22 2.58 -4.14 -12.74
C GLN A 22 3.51 -3.72 -13.88
N LEU A 23 4.11 -4.66 -14.60
CA LEU A 23 4.91 -4.38 -15.80
C LEU A 23 4.08 -3.73 -16.90
N SER A 24 2.81 -4.13 -17.10
CA SER A 24 1.93 -3.46 -18.07
C SER A 24 1.69 -2.01 -17.69
N LYS A 25 1.46 -1.71 -16.39
CA LYS A 25 1.31 -0.35 -15.89
C LYS A 25 2.56 0.52 -16.12
N VAL A 26 3.74 -0.06 -15.92
CA VAL A 26 5.01 0.62 -16.23
C VAL A 26 5.13 0.92 -17.72
N LYS A 27 4.80 -0.04 -18.59
CA LYS A 27 4.82 0.16 -20.07
C LYS A 27 3.83 1.19 -20.55
N GLU A 28 2.68 1.29 -19.89
CA GLU A 28 1.63 2.30 -20.18
C GLU A 28 1.99 3.70 -19.66
N GLY A 29 3.10 3.87 -18.96
CA GLY A 29 3.50 5.14 -18.32
C GLY A 29 2.71 5.49 -17.07
N ASN A 30 1.91 4.55 -16.56
CA ASN A 30 1.05 4.69 -15.38
C ASN A 30 1.66 4.05 -14.13
N GLY A 31 2.86 3.50 -14.24
CA GLY A 31 3.59 2.84 -13.15
C GLY A 31 5.09 3.10 -13.21
N LYS A 32 5.74 2.93 -12.08
CA LYS A 32 7.21 3.03 -11.94
C LYS A 32 7.71 2.00 -10.94
N VAL A 33 8.73 1.23 -11.31
CA VAL A 33 9.43 0.35 -10.37
C VAL A 33 10.32 1.22 -9.48
N LEU A 34 10.06 1.21 -8.19
CA LEU A 34 10.87 1.97 -7.22
C LEU A 34 11.99 1.12 -6.62
N TYR A 35 11.73 -0.18 -6.46
CA TYR A 35 12.69 -1.08 -5.80
C TYR A 35 12.42 -2.55 -6.15
N THR A 36 13.50 -3.31 -6.25
CA THR A 36 13.51 -4.78 -6.22
C THR A 36 14.63 -5.23 -5.27
N SER A 37 14.37 -6.21 -4.39
CA SER A 37 15.36 -6.68 -3.41
C SER A 37 16.59 -7.36 -4.04
N THR A 38 16.46 -7.79 -5.28
CA THR A 38 17.55 -8.42 -6.04
C THR A 38 18.42 -7.42 -6.81
N GLY A 39 17.97 -6.16 -6.92
CA GLY A 39 18.61 -5.17 -7.79
C GLY A 39 18.36 -5.39 -9.29
N ASP A 40 17.67 -6.46 -9.66
CA ASP A 40 17.36 -6.82 -11.04
C ASP A 40 16.04 -6.17 -11.51
N GLU A 41 15.73 -6.33 -12.80
CA GLU A 41 14.47 -5.89 -13.36
C GLU A 41 13.27 -6.60 -12.70
N LEU A 42 12.14 -5.92 -12.61
CA LEU A 42 10.90 -6.48 -12.05
C LEU A 42 10.48 -7.79 -12.72
N ALA A 43 10.78 -7.96 -14.01
CA ALA A 43 10.49 -9.18 -14.77
C ALA A 43 11.21 -10.43 -14.23
N ALA A 44 12.36 -10.27 -13.56
CA ALA A 44 13.11 -11.36 -12.96
C ALA A 44 12.56 -11.81 -11.59
N MET A 45 11.83 -10.94 -10.90
CA MET A 45 11.33 -11.19 -9.54
C MET A 45 10.52 -12.49 -9.37
N PRO A 46 9.65 -12.92 -10.32
CA PRO A 46 8.93 -14.19 -10.15
C PRO A 46 9.87 -15.39 -9.95
N ALA A 47 10.97 -15.44 -10.68
CA ALA A 47 11.93 -16.53 -10.55
C ALA A 47 12.60 -16.54 -9.16
N TYR A 48 13.04 -15.38 -8.67
CA TYR A 48 13.63 -15.26 -7.34
C TYR A 48 12.63 -15.60 -6.23
N MET A 49 11.41 -15.06 -6.30
CA MET A 49 10.36 -15.37 -5.34
C MET A 49 10.01 -16.85 -5.30
N LYS A 50 10.07 -17.53 -6.45
CA LYS A 50 9.88 -18.98 -6.53
C LYS A 50 11.00 -19.72 -5.80
N LEU A 51 12.26 -19.35 -6.02
CA LEU A 51 13.40 -19.95 -5.33
C LEU A 51 13.27 -19.77 -3.80
N ILE A 52 12.97 -18.55 -3.33
CA ILE A 52 12.76 -18.30 -1.90
C ILE A 52 11.62 -19.15 -1.36
N SER A 53 10.50 -19.27 -2.09
CA SER A 53 9.35 -20.08 -1.64
C SER A 53 9.69 -21.58 -1.48
N GLN A 54 10.69 -22.07 -2.17
CA GLN A 54 11.15 -23.44 -2.09
C GLN A 54 12.09 -23.72 -0.90
N LEU A 55 12.60 -22.69 -0.24
CA LEU A 55 13.45 -22.84 0.95
C LEU A 55 12.68 -23.40 2.15
N ASN A 56 11.33 -23.33 2.14
CA ASN A 56 10.50 -23.82 3.22
C ASN A 56 9.15 -24.33 2.72
N ASP A 57 9.05 -25.62 2.49
CA ASP A 57 7.85 -26.32 2.00
C ASP A 57 6.68 -26.40 3.01
N ARG A 58 6.97 -26.11 4.30
CA ARG A 58 5.96 -26.04 5.35
C ARG A 58 5.09 -24.79 5.24
N VAL A 59 5.60 -23.72 4.63
CA VAL A 59 4.84 -22.48 4.40
C VAL A 59 3.93 -22.67 3.19
N LYS A 60 2.64 -22.78 3.44
CA LYS A 60 1.64 -23.06 2.39
C LYS A 60 1.23 -21.82 1.59
N LEU A 61 1.44 -20.63 2.11
CA LEU A 61 1.08 -19.35 1.49
C LEU A 61 2.33 -18.45 1.42
N PRO A 62 3.31 -18.76 0.55
CA PRO A 62 4.61 -18.10 0.52
C PRO A 62 4.61 -16.71 -0.10
N TYR A 63 3.46 -16.23 -0.62
CA TYR A 63 3.36 -14.94 -1.30
C TYR A 63 2.32 -14.04 -0.64
N ALA A 64 2.62 -12.74 -0.60
CA ALA A 64 1.69 -11.72 -0.12
C ALA A 64 1.85 -10.42 -0.92
N GLU A 65 0.86 -9.55 -0.79
CA GLU A 65 0.86 -8.22 -1.36
C GLU A 65 0.32 -7.22 -0.34
N PHE A 66 1.02 -6.09 -0.22
CA PHE A 66 0.53 -4.92 0.49
C PHE A 66 0.30 -3.78 -0.49
N ILE A 67 -0.72 -2.98 -0.26
CA ILE A 67 -1.00 -1.78 -1.06
C ILE A 67 -1.03 -0.60 -0.11
N LEU A 68 -0.15 0.38 -0.35
CA LEU A 68 -0.13 1.62 0.41
C LEU A 68 -0.64 2.74 -0.48
N SER A 69 -1.67 3.44 -0.05
CA SER A 69 -2.34 4.46 -0.86
C SER A 69 -2.44 5.78 -0.11
N LEU A 70 -2.22 6.88 -0.82
CA LEU A 70 -2.42 8.23 -0.29
C LEU A 70 -3.87 8.69 -0.49
N TYR A 71 -4.23 9.77 0.18
CA TYR A 71 -5.47 10.48 -0.13
C TYR A 71 -5.40 11.14 -1.50
N PRO A 72 -6.53 11.30 -2.20
CA PRO A 72 -6.58 12.10 -3.41
C PRO A 72 -6.04 13.52 -3.17
N GLY A 73 -5.12 13.93 -4.04
CA GLY A 73 -4.44 15.23 -3.94
C GLY A 73 -3.25 15.28 -2.98
N GLU A 74 -2.89 14.17 -2.33
CA GLU A 74 -1.57 14.00 -1.71
C GLU A 74 -0.60 13.41 -2.72
N SER A 75 0.66 13.79 -2.60
CA SER A 75 1.75 13.26 -3.42
C SER A 75 3.02 13.14 -2.59
N LEU A 76 3.82 12.16 -2.92
CA LEU A 76 5.18 11.97 -2.40
C LEU A 76 6.12 11.86 -3.59
N SER A 77 7.38 12.30 -3.42
CA SER A 77 8.43 12.00 -4.41
C SER A 77 8.74 10.49 -4.42
N ASP A 78 9.43 10.03 -5.45
CA ASP A 78 9.85 8.63 -5.53
C ASP A 78 10.69 8.19 -4.33
N GLU A 79 11.60 9.07 -3.87
CA GLU A 79 12.45 8.83 -2.70
C GLU A 79 11.62 8.78 -1.41
N GLN A 80 10.62 9.63 -1.29
CA GLN A 80 9.71 9.61 -0.15
C GLN A 80 8.85 8.35 -0.15
N TRP A 81 8.33 7.93 -1.31
CA TRP A 81 7.59 6.69 -1.46
C TRP A 81 8.44 5.48 -1.10
N LEU A 82 9.68 5.42 -1.59
CA LEU A 82 10.60 4.33 -1.30
C LEU A 82 10.93 4.26 0.20
N SER A 83 11.20 5.41 0.82
CA SER A 83 11.48 5.49 2.25
C SER A 83 10.28 5.07 3.10
N LEU A 84 9.08 5.53 2.74
CA LEU A 84 7.84 5.19 3.44
C LEU A 84 7.51 3.69 3.32
N ALA A 85 7.59 3.15 2.10
CA ALA A 85 7.33 1.73 1.84
C ALA A 85 8.37 0.84 2.52
N GLY A 86 9.65 1.19 2.46
CA GLY A 86 10.74 0.47 3.11
C GLY A 86 10.55 0.43 4.64
N GLU A 87 10.25 1.56 5.25
CA GLU A 87 9.98 1.62 6.69
C GLU A 87 8.74 0.80 7.09
N TYR A 88 7.68 0.86 6.27
CA TYR A 88 6.49 0.05 6.50
C TYR A 88 6.81 -1.45 6.44
N ILE A 89 7.52 -1.90 5.41
CA ILE A 89 7.92 -3.30 5.20
C ILE A 89 8.78 -3.80 6.37
N GLU A 90 9.79 -3.01 6.75
CA GLU A 90 10.69 -3.34 7.87
C GLU A 90 9.91 -3.50 9.19
N ARG A 91 9.06 -2.54 9.53
CA ARG A 91 8.27 -2.54 10.76
C ARG A 91 7.16 -3.59 10.76
N MET A 92 6.69 -4.00 9.60
CA MET A 92 5.82 -5.15 9.43
C MET A 92 6.56 -6.49 9.61
N GLY A 93 7.91 -6.47 9.69
CA GLY A 93 8.75 -7.64 9.87
C GLY A 93 9.14 -8.35 8.58
N TYR A 94 8.93 -7.70 7.43
CA TYR A 94 9.23 -8.27 6.10
C TYR A 94 10.51 -7.71 5.46
N GLY A 95 11.37 -7.01 6.22
CA GLY A 95 12.59 -6.41 5.70
C GLY A 95 13.60 -7.41 5.10
N LYS A 96 13.56 -8.68 5.53
CA LYS A 96 14.37 -9.77 4.97
C LYS A 96 13.66 -10.62 3.92
N SER A 97 12.45 -10.26 3.50
CA SER A 97 11.74 -10.95 2.43
C SER A 97 12.28 -10.55 1.05
N CYS A 98 12.08 -11.42 0.06
CA CYS A 98 12.24 -11.03 -1.34
C CYS A 98 11.03 -10.20 -1.74
N TYR A 99 11.20 -8.91 -2.11
CA TYR A 99 10.10 -8.02 -2.44
C TYR A 99 10.42 -7.03 -3.55
N ALA A 100 9.36 -6.52 -4.16
CA ALA A 100 9.40 -5.41 -5.11
C ALA A 100 8.39 -4.33 -4.70
N VAL A 101 8.73 -3.07 -4.96
CA VAL A 101 7.88 -1.90 -4.75
C VAL A 101 7.61 -1.23 -6.08
N VAL A 102 6.35 -1.14 -6.48
CA VAL A 102 5.91 -0.53 -7.74
C VAL A 102 4.90 0.58 -7.44
N LEU A 103 5.24 1.80 -7.84
CA LEU A 103 4.35 2.97 -7.76
C LEU A 103 3.39 2.96 -8.94
N ASN A 104 2.10 3.17 -8.70
CA ASN A 104 1.07 3.36 -9.70
C ASN A 104 0.40 4.72 -9.54
N THR A 105 0.14 5.38 -10.68
CA THR A 105 -0.47 6.72 -10.76
C THR A 105 -1.70 6.75 -11.66
N ASP A 106 -2.26 5.58 -11.98
CA ASP A 106 -3.41 5.41 -12.86
C ASP A 106 -4.77 5.76 -12.21
N LYS A 107 -4.76 6.09 -10.92
CA LYS A 107 -5.95 6.48 -10.16
C LYS A 107 -5.85 7.94 -9.69
N ALA A 108 -6.94 8.46 -9.15
CA ALA A 108 -6.97 9.81 -8.56
C ALA A 108 -6.02 9.98 -7.35
N HIS A 109 -5.43 8.90 -6.88
CA HIS A 109 -4.47 8.85 -5.78
C HIS A 109 -3.30 7.93 -6.13
N SER A 110 -2.11 8.35 -5.78
CA SER A 110 -0.92 7.51 -5.93
C SER A 110 -0.93 6.36 -4.93
N HIS A 111 -0.50 5.20 -5.36
CA HIS A 111 -0.40 4.03 -4.50
C HIS A 111 0.78 3.15 -4.92
N VAL A 112 1.37 2.47 -3.95
CA VAL A 112 2.42 1.49 -4.20
C VAL A 112 1.92 0.08 -3.93
N HIS A 113 2.28 -0.84 -4.82
CA HIS A 113 2.16 -2.27 -4.63
C HIS A 113 3.48 -2.81 -4.10
N VAL A 114 3.43 -3.52 -2.99
CA VAL A 114 4.54 -4.26 -2.42
C VAL A 114 4.25 -5.74 -2.61
N LEU A 115 4.92 -6.35 -3.57
CA LEU A 115 4.83 -7.78 -3.86
C LEU A 115 5.96 -8.48 -3.13
N LEU A 116 5.67 -9.46 -2.27
CA LEU A 116 6.68 -10.02 -1.37
C LEU A 116 6.48 -11.50 -1.08
N THR A 117 7.56 -12.13 -0.56
CA THR A 117 7.51 -13.48 0.00
C THR A 117 7.23 -13.44 1.51
N THR A 118 6.53 -14.46 2.04
CA THR A 118 6.30 -14.65 3.49
C THR A 118 7.37 -15.53 4.13
N ILE A 119 8.45 -15.77 3.40
CA ILE A 119 9.65 -16.51 3.79
C ILE A 119 10.82 -15.57 3.53
N ASP A 120 11.77 -15.51 4.47
CA ASP A 120 13.00 -14.74 4.29
C ASP A 120 14.05 -15.51 3.49
N GLU A 121 15.17 -14.85 3.21
CA GLU A 121 16.28 -15.42 2.44
C GLU A 121 16.98 -16.61 3.14
N GLU A 122 16.76 -16.79 4.45
CA GLU A 122 17.28 -17.92 5.24
C GLU A 122 16.28 -19.09 5.28
N GLY A 123 15.13 -18.98 4.59
CA GLY A 123 14.06 -20.01 4.59
C GLY A 123 13.16 -19.94 5.82
N LYS A 124 13.25 -18.90 6.65
CA LYS A 124 12.44 -18.76 7.86
C LYS A 124 11.11 -18.11 7.53
N SER A 125 10.03 -18.66 8.10
CA SER A 125 8.70 -18.07 7.96
C SER A 125 8.58 -16.75 8.71
N ILE A 126 8.05 -15.74 8.05
CA ILE A 126 7.80 -14.42 8.64
C ILE A 126 6.44 -14.44 9.34
N PRO A 127 6.37 -14.11 10.65
CA PRO A 127 5.13 -14.19 11.40
C PRO A 127 4.10 -13.17 10.92
N SER A 128 2.89 -13.65 10.59
CA SER A 128 1.77 -12.81 10.16
C SER A 128 0.76 -12.49 11.29
N GLY A 129 1.03 -12.92 12.51
CA GLY A 129 0.17 -12.66 13.67
C GLY A 129 -0.05 -11.17 13.89
N ASN A 130 -1.30 -10.77 14.16
CA ASN A 130 -1.70 -9.38 14.42
C ASN A 130 -1.33 -8.37 13.30
N ASN A 131 -1.12 -8.82 12.06
CA ASN A 131 -0.73 -7.98 10.93
C ASN A 131 -1.62 -6.74 10.79
N TYR A 132 -2.94 -6.88 10.88
CA TYR A 132 -3.86 -5.76 10.71
C TYR A 132 -3.68 -4.68 11.79
N SER A 133 -3.58 -5.08 13.06
CA SER A 133 -3.38 -4.14 14.18
C SER A 133 -2.02 -3.46 14.11
N ARG A 134 -0.98 -4.24 13.74
CA ARG A 134 0.38 -3.74 13.54
C ARG A 134 0.45 -2.76 12.38
N SER A 135 -0.10 -3.13 11.23
CA SER A 135 -0.19 -2.29 10.03
C SER A 135 -0.86 -0.95 10.33
N GLU A 136 -1.97 -0.99 11.05
CA GLU A 136 -2.69 0.21 11.43
C GLU A 136 -1.85 1.16 12.28
N LYS A 137 -1.22 0.64 13.34
CA LYS A 137 -0.34 1.43 14.20
C LYS A 137 0.78 2.06 13.39
N ILE A 138 1.46 1.25 12.55
CA ILE A 138 2.55 1.72 11.69
C ILE A 138 2.04 2.82 10.74
N SER A 139 0.88 2.63 10.10
CA SER A 139 0.31 3.60 9.17
C SER A 139 0.04 4.95 9.82
N ARG A 140 -0.49 4.97 11.07
CA ARG A 140 -0.73 6.23 11.82
C ARG A 140 0.57 6.97 12.12
N GLU A 141 1.61 6.25 12.51
CA GLU A 141 2.91 6.83 12.81
C GLU A 141 3.62 7.34 11.54
N LEU A 142 3.50 6.61 10.42
CA LEU A 142 4.03 7.06 9.13
C LEU A 142 3.27 8.28 8.58
N GLU A 143 1.95 8.35 8.73
CA GLU A 143 1.18 9.56 8.39
C GLU A 143 1.73 10.79 9.10
N GLN A 144 1.95 10.68 10.40
CA GLN A 144 2.51 11.78 11.19
C GLN A 144 3.92 12.15 10.73
N LYS A 145 4.78 11.15 10.52
CA LYS A 145 6.18 11.34 10.11
C LYS A 145 6.31 12.02 8.75
N TYR A 146 5.49 11.62 7.78
CA TYR A 146 5.53 12.14 6.40
C TYR A 146 4.58 13.31 6.15
N GLY A 147 3.92 13.83 7.21
CA GLY A 147 2.99 14.96 7.09
C GLY A 147 1.75 14.67 6.26
N LEU A 148 1.33 13.41 6.19
CA LEU A 148 0.17 12.97 5.45
C LEU A 148 -1.13 13.23 6.23
N LEU A 149 -2.24 13.30 5.52
CA LEU A 149 -3.55 13.44 6.16
C LEU A 149 -3.85 12.22 7.03
N PRO A 150 -4.19 12.43 8.31
CA PRO A 150 -4.53 11.33 9.19
C PRO A 150 -5.83 10.66 8.75
N LEU A 151 -5.88 9.34 8.87
CA LEU A 151 -7.09 8.57 8.67
C LEU A 151 -8.02 8.77 9.86
N GLU A 152 -9.13 9.52 9.67
CA GLU A 152 -10.18 9.61 10.68
C GLU A 152 -11.01 8.32 10.66
N ARG A 153 -11.12 7.65 11.82
CA ARG A 153 -12.01 6.51 11.99
C ARG A 153 -13.42 6.96 12.31
N GLU A 154 -14.38 6.58 11.50
CA GLU A 154 -15.78 6.56 11.93
C GLU A 154 -16.11 5.19 12.55
N GLY A 155 -16.36 5.16 13.87
CA GLY A 155 -17.09 4.08 14.52
C GLY A 155 -16.36 2.78 14.82
N GLY A 156 -15.03 2.73 14.92
CA GLY A 156 -14.31 1.61 15.57
C GLY A 156 -14.40 0.21 14.93
N LYS A 157 -15.03 0.07 13.76
CA LYS A 157 -15.14 -1.22 13.06
C LYS A 157 -13.96 -1.42 12.11
N ARG A 158 -13.26 -2.54 12.29
CA ARG A 158 -12.30 -3.08 11.29
C ARG A 158 -13.09 -3.42 10.03
N THR A 159 -12.95 -2.64 8.98
CA THR A 159 -13.44 -3.03 7.67
C THR A 159 -12.25 -3.19 6.74
N THR A 160 -12.04 -4.41 6.27
CA THR A 160 -11.43 -4.62 4.95
C THR A 160 -12.39 -3.95 3.97
N LEU A 161 -12.08 -2.71 3.59
CA LEU A 161 -12.94 -1.94 2.71
C LEU A 161 -12.99 -2.63 1.35
N GLY A 162 -14.14 -3.09 0.94
CA GLY A 162 -14.38 -3.47 -0.45
C GLY A 162 -14.19 -2.26 -1.37
N GLU A 163 -13.96 -2.48 -2.64
CA GLU A 163 -13.61 -1.45 -3.63
C GLU A 163 -14.59 -0.25 -3.68
N ALA A 164 -15.87 -0.49 -3.40
CA ALA A 164 -16.89 0.55 -3.32
C ALA A 164 -16.77 1.42 -2.05
N GLN A 165 -16.43 0.80 -0.92
CA GLN A 165 -16.19 1.50 0.34
C GLN A 165 -14.89 2.31 0.29
N TYR A 166 -13.88 1.80 -0.42
CA TYR A 166 -12.62 2.47 -0.68
C TYR A 166 -12.84 3.75 -1.49
N ARG A 167 -13.65 3.71 -2.57
CA ARG A 167 -14.02 4.89 -3.36
C ARG A 167 -14.76 5.94 -2.54
N ASN A 168 -15.75 5.52 -1.75
CA ASN A 168 -16.52 6.42 -0.90
C ASN A 168 -15.62 7.07 0.17
N TYR A 169 -14.74 6.30 0.78
CA TYR A 169 -13.78 6.80 1.75
C TYR A 169 -12.87 7.90 1.16
N TYR A 170 -12.30 7.68 -0.02
CA TYR A 170 -11.47 8.69 -0.70
C TYR A 170 -12.28 9.90 -1.14
N PHE A 171 -13.50 9.69 -1.60
CA PHE A 171 -14.40 10.78 -1.96
C PHE A 171 -14.71 11.68 -0.76
N ASP A 172 -15.05 11.09 0.38
CA ASP A 172 -15.31 11.82 1.62
C ASP A 172 -14.07 12.56 2.13
N ALA A 173 -12.91 11.95 2.05
CA ALA A 173 -11.65 12.58 2.46
C ALA A 173 -11.27 13.75 1.54
N ALA A 174 -11.42 13.60 0.23
CA ALA A 174 -11.20 14.67 -0.74
C ALA A 174 -12.18 15.83 -0.52
N LEU A 175 -13.45 15.52 -0.25
CA LEU A 175 -14.49 16.51 0.07
C LEU A 175 -14.15 17.26 1.36
N LYS A 176 -13.79 16.55 2.43
CA LYS A 176 -13.37 17.15 3.71
C LYS A 176 -12.15 18.07 3.55
N LYS A 177 -11.17 17.68 2.73
CA LYS A 177 -10.00 18.50 2.40
C LYS A 177 -10.40 19.77 1.64
N ALA A 178 -11.24 19.64 0.61
CA ALA A 178 -11.75 20.78 -0.16
C ALA A 178 -12.57 21.72 0.73
N MET A 179 -13.41 21.21 1.62
CA MET A 179 -14.17 22.01 2.58
C MET A 179 -13.28 22.78 3.55
N ARG A 180 -12.20 22.20 4.03
CA ARG A 180 -11.20 22.89 4.88
C ARG A 180 -10.48 24.00 4.13
N SER A 181 -10.09 23.77 2.86
CA SER A 181 -9.36 24.74 2.05
C SER A 181 -10.21 25.95 1.61
N TYR A 182 -11.54 25.78 1.54
CA TYR A 182 -12.47 26.83 1.11
C TYR A 182 -13.15 27.58 2.25
N ASN A 183 -12.76 27.39 3.51
CA ASN A 183 -13.43 27.98 4.68
C ASN A 183 -14.95 27.89 4.57
N TYR A 184 -15.45 26.69 4.25
CA TYR A 184 -16.85 26.45 3.93
C TYR A 184 -17.79 26.87 5.08
N LYS A 185 -17.31 26.81 6.34
CA LYS A 185 -18.09 27.27 7.51
C LYS A 185 -18.46 28.76 7.41
N ASP A 186 -17.57 29.59 6.93
CA ASP A 186 -17.81 31.04 6.80
C ASP A 186 -18.82 31.34 5.70
N LYS A 187 -18.79 30.59 4.58
CA LYS A 187 -19.75 30.79 3.48
C LYS A 187 -21.17 30.28 3.78
N VAL A 188 -21.32 29.33 4.71
CA VAL A 188 -22.65 28.84 5.13
C VAL A 188 -23.27 29.74 6.19
N SER A 189 -22.47 30.41 7.03
CA SER A 189 -22.97 31.41 7.97
C SER A 189 -23.52 32.64 7.26
N ASP A 190 -22.87 33.11 6.20
CA ASP A 190 -23.31 34.27 5.42
C ASP A 190 -24.64 34.05 4.67
N ARG A 191 -24.98 32.80 4.33
CA ARG A 191 -26.27 32.48 3.70
C ARG A 191 -27.45 32.43 4.66
N LYS A 192 -27.20 32.37 5.98
CA LYS A 192 -28.27 32.40 7.02
C LYS A 192 -28.61 33.81 7.48
N SER A 193 -27.85 34.82 7.04
CA SER A 193 -28.13 36.23 7.35
C SER A 193 -28.93 36.97 6.27
N VAL A 194 -29.40 36.28 5.24
CA VAL A 194 -30.21 36.84 4.15
C VAL A 194 -31.56 36.06 4.07
N VAL A 195 -32.35 36.11 5.14
CA VAL A 195 -33.78 35.82 5.13
C VAL A 195 -34.43 36.71 6.18
#